data_ec85f4452479ff148e9fa29543eaa929
#
_entry.id   ec85f4452479ff148e9fa29543eaa929
#
_cell.length_a   1.000
_cell.length_b   1.000
_cell.length_c   1.000
_cell.angle_alpha   90.00
_cell.angle_beta   90.00
_cell.angle_gamma   90.00
#
_symmetry.space_group_name_H-M   'P 1'
#
loop_
_entity.id
_entity.type
_entity.pdbx_description
1 polymer ?
#
loop_
_entity_poly.entity_id
_entity_poly.type
_entity_poly.pdbx_seq_one_letter_code
_entity_poly.pdbx_strand_id
1 'polypeptide(L)'
;MSRPHQNRSRPIHKGINVISPIRQGESVVQSQIGIGQNSKLGHSPIVARPSQCVDSPISKWPKPEQPREKLRSLGASTLSNAELLAIFLRVGVKGKTAVELAEDLLAQFGSLPKLLNSSPEELTAIHGMGWSKWSQIQAAYELVKRSLEEKLAQDSIFASPNHVREFLQAKIGRLPHEVFLCLYLDSRCRLIECHELFRGSITHTAVYPREILKEALERNASALIVAHNHPSGNPLPSQADQDLTKTLEKALQLVDIPLLDHCIVSSSGFFSFSDAGLIQNTPK
;
A
#
# COMPACT_ATOMS: atom_id res chain seq x y z
N MET A 1 -45.42 -28.82 53.26
CA MET A 1 -46.43 -27.75 53.46
C MET A 1 -45.87 -26.59 52.65
N SER A 2 -46.41 -26.11 51.64
CA SER A 2 -47.54 -25.78 50.95
C SER A 2 -47.15 -25.27 49.55
N ARG A 3 -47.76 -25.81 48.54
CA ARG A 3 -47.84 -25.27 47.16
C ARG A 3 -48.88 -24.13 47.13
N PRO A 4 -49.27 -23.62 45.99
CA PRO A 4 -48.66 -22.88 44.87
C PRO A 4 -49.47 -21.61 44.51
N HIS A 5 -49.05 -20.83 43.51
CA HIS A 5 -50.02 -20.12 42.66
C HIS A 5 -49.53 -19.97 41.23
N GLN A 6 -50.33 -20.58 40.34
CA GLN A 6 -50.46 -20.35 38.91
C GLN A 6 -51.20 -19.05 38.63
N ASN A 7 -50.92 -18.36 37.54
CA ASN A 7 -51.93 -17.79 36.64
C ASN A 7 -51.30 -17.56 35.25
N ARG A 8 -51.75 -18.21 34.34
CA ARG A 8 -52.51 -18.21 33.06
C ARG A 8 -52.86 -16.77 32.61
N SER A 9 -52.63 -16.39 31.37
CA SER A 9 -53.37 -16.64 30.13
C SER A 9 -52.97 -15.60 29.10
N ARG A 10 -52.70 -16.01 27.97
CA ARG A 10 -53.32 -16.22 26.62
C ARG A 10 -53.18 -15.04 25.65
N PRO A 11 -53.16 -15.34 24.35
CA PRO A 11 -52.61 -14.52 23.26
C PRO A 11 -53.70 -13.78 22.48
N ILE A 12 -53.33 -12.77 21.69
CA ILE A 12 -54.23 -12.17 20.71
C ILE A 12 -53.60 -12.25 19.33
N HIS A 13 -54.35 -12.88 18.46
CA HIS A 13 -54.23 -13.03 17.02
C HIS A 13 -54.77 -11.80 16.25
N LYS A 14 -54.41 -11.77 14.95
CA LYS A 14 -55.04 -11.14 13.76
C LYS A 14 -54.46 -9.76 13.42
N GLY A 15 -54.22 -9.46 12.17
CA GLY A 15 -54.75 -10.03 10.95
C GLY A 15 -53.98 -9.62 9.71
N ILE A 16 -54.12 -10.49 8.76
CA ILE A 16 -53.68 -10.42 7.37
C ILE A 16 -54.50 -9.35 6.64
N ASN A 17 -53.89 -8.55 5.79
CA ASN A 17 -54.59 -7.96 4.67
C ASN A 17 -53.77 -8.06 3.39
N VAL A 18 -54.22 -8.96 2.53
CA VAL A 18 -53.88 -9.12 1.13
C VAL A 18 -54.79 -8.21 0.32
N ILE A 19 -54.26 -7.36 -0.52
CA ILE A 19 -54.99 -6.81 -1.67
C ILE A 19 -54.05 -6.77 -2.88
N SER A 20 -54.40 -7.57 -3.89
CA SER A 20 -53.91 -7.51 -5.28
C SER A 20 -54.87 -6.68 -6.14
N PRO A 21 -54.69 -6.58 -7.48
CA PRO A 21 -53.83 -5.65 -8.20
C PRO A 21 -54.68 -4.71 -9.09
N ILE A 22 -54.16 -3.60 -9.56
CA ILE A 22 -54.73 -2.85 -10.68
C ILE A 22 -53.67 -2.54 -11.73
N ARG A 23 -54.09 -2.72 -12.97
CA ARG A 23 -53.38 -2.73 -14.25
C ARG A 23 -53.02 -1.35 -14.79
N GLN A 24 -51.95 -1.36 -15.58
CA GLN A 24 -51.71 -0.69 -16.88
C GLN A 24 -51.65 0.84 -16.95
N GLY A 25 -50.54 1.29 -17.50
CA GLY A 25 -50.48 2.45 -18.35
C GLY A 25 -49.15 3.20 -18.34
N GLU A 26 -48.35 2.98 -19.39
CA GLU A 26 -47.51 3.97 -20.09
C GLU A 26 -46.14 4.41 -19.61
N SER A 27 -45.30 4.18 -20.53
CA SER A 27 -44.11 4.89 -21.06
C SER A 27 -42.79 4.83 -20.29
N VAL A 28 -41.97 4.07 -20.96
CA VAL A 28 -40.52 3.94 -20.90
C VAL A 28 -39.82 5.30 -20.93
N VAL A 29 -39.06 5.57 -19.86
CA VAL A 29 -37.84 6.36 -19.98
C VAL A 29 -36.73 5.52 -19.28
N GLN A 30 -35.91 4.89 -20.10
CA GLN A 30 -34.69 4.24 -19.65
C GLN A 30 -33.70 5.29 -19.16
N SER A 31 -33.61 5.49 -17.85
CA SER A 31 -32.42 6.06 -17.24
C SER A 31 -31.48 4.90 -16.88
N GLN A 32 -30.49 4.70 -17.73
CA GLN A 32 -29.36 3.83 -17.44
C GLN A 32 -28.64 4.34 -16.20
N ILE A 33 -28.80 3.64 -15.08
CA ILE A 33 -27.93 3.80 -13.93
C ILE A 33 -26.64 3.08 -14.28
N GLY A 34 -25.65 3.84 -14.73
CA GLY A 34 -24.29 3.38 -14.90
C GLY A 34 -23.70 3.00 -13.56
N ILE A 35 -23.43 1.70 -13.38
CA ILE A 35 -22.57 1.20 -12.30
C ILE A 35 -21.18 1.76 -12.58
N GLY A 36 -20.82 2.82 -11.86
CA GLY A 36 -19.50 3.43 -11.92
C GLY A 36 -18.46 2.50 -11.34
N GLN A 37 -17.77 1.78 -12.20
CA GLN A 37 -16.44 1.26 -11.86
C GLN A 37 -15.49 2.45 -11.71
N ASN A 38 -15.20 2.85 -10.49
CA ASN A 38 -14.18 3.85 -10.18
C ASN A 38 -13.10 3.23 -9.30
N SER A 39 -12.08 2.73 -9.94
CA SER A 39 -10.74 2.64 -9.36
C SER A 39 -9.71 2.90 -10.47
N LYS A 40 -9.72 4.11 -11.01
CA LYS A 40 -8.57 4.65 -11.73
C LYS A 40 -7.76 5.45 -10.71
N LEU A 41 -6.67 4.86 -10.23
CA LEU A 41 -5.54 5.61 -9.68
C LEU A 41 -5.22 6.72 -10.67
N GLY A 42 -5.42 7.97 -10.22
CA GLY A 42 -5.28 9.15 -11.05
C GLY A 42 -3.86 9.28 -11.57
N HIS A 43 -3.67 8.91 -12.83
CA HIS A 43 -2.59 9.50 -13.61
C HIS A 43 -2.99 10.95 -13.82
N SER A 44 -2.27 11.87 -13.20
CA SER A 44 -2.38 13.29 -13.52
C SER A 44 -2.32 13.44 -15.03
N PRO A 45 -3.22 14.19 -15.66
CA PRO A 45 -3.20 14.37 -17.10
C PRO A 45 -1.82 14.89 -17.51
N ILE A 46 -1.21 14.24 -18.50
CA ILE A 46 0.02 14.73 -19.13
C ILE A 46 -0.37 16.08 -19.76
N VAL A 47 -0.05 17.16 -19.05
CA VAL A 47 -0.17 18.51 -19.61
C VAL A 47 0.86 18.55 -20.73
N ALA A 48 0.38 18.58 -21.99
CA ALA A 48 1.24 18.69 -23.15
C ALA A 48 2.12 19.93 -23.01
N ARG A 49 3.43 19.78 -23.19
CA ARG A 49 4.35 20.91 -23.17
C ARG A 49 4.03 21.87 -24.31
N PRO A 50 4.12 23.18 -24.08
CA PRO A 50 4.09 24.13 -25.19
C PRO A 50 5.18 23.79 -26.20
N SER A 51 4.83 23.79 -27.49
CA SER A 51 5.71 23.42 -28.60
C SER A 51 7.02 24.23 -28.70
N GLN A 52 7.15 25.31 -27.95
CA GLN A 52 8.35 26.17 -27.92
C GLN A 52 9.49 25.71 -27.00
N CYS A 53 9.27 24.68 -26.19
CA CYS A 53 10.25 24.23 -25.19
C CYS A 53 11.03 22.97 -25.61
N VAL A 54 10.73 22.37 -26.78
CA VAL A 54 11.20 21.03 -27.16
C VAL A 54 12.70 20.97 -27.46
N ASP A 55 13.36 22.04 -27.90
CA ASP A 55 14.79 22.01 -28.31
C ASP A 55 15.67 23.01 -27.57
N SER A 56 15.23 23.61 -26.47
CA SER A 56 16.02 24.60 -25.75
C SER A 56 16.38 24.16 -24.33
N PRO A 57 17.56 24.52 -23.80
CA PRO A 57 17.92 24.25 -22.41
C PRO A 57 16.84 24.74 -21.45
N ILE A 58 16.55 23.99 -20.37
CA ILE A 58 15.53 24.35 -19.37
C ILE A 58 15.71 25.78 -18.82
N SER A 59 16.95 26.26 -18.74
CA SER A 59 17.25 27.64 -18.30
C SER A 59 16.69 28.73 -19.23
N LYS A 60 16.37 28.38 -20.47
CA LYS A 60 15.75 29.28 -21.46
C LYS A 60 14.23 29.18 -21.50
N TRP A 61 13.64 28.19 -20.81
CA TRP A 61 12.20 28.05 -20.72
C TRP A 61 11.59 29.24 -19.94
N PRO A 62 10.34 29.60 -20.19
CA PRO A 62 9.62 30.56 -19.34
C PRO A 62 9.70 30.12 -17.88
N LYS A 63 10.01 31.04 -16.97
CA LYS A 63 10.18 30.72 -15.54
C LYS A 63 9.07 29.86 -14.96
N PRO A 64 7.75 30.09 -15.24
CA PRO A 64 6.68 29.26 -14.70
C PRO A 64 6.72 27.81 -15.19
N GLU A 65 7.41 27.51 -16.28
CA GLU A 65 7.51 26.17 -16.88
C GLU A 65 8.75 25.41 -16.45
N GLN A 66 9.73 26.09 -15.81
CA GLN A 66 10.90 25.44 -15.28
C GLN A 66 10.53 24.57 -14.07
N PRO A 67 10.89 23.27 -14.00
CA PRO A 67 10.43 22.37 -12.95
C PRO A 67 10.65 22.87 -11.52
N ARG A 68 11.78 23.53 -11.23
CA ARG A 68 12.07 24.10 -9.90
C ARG A 68 11.20 25.30 -9.56
N GLU A 69 10.95 26.18 -10.53
CA GLU A 69 10.10 27.33 -10.33
C GLU A 69 8.63 26.93 -10.21
N LYS A 70 8.21 25.93 -11.02
CA LYS A 70 6.89 25.31 -10.93
C LYS A 70 6.67 24.63 -9.58
N LEU A 71 7.67 23.88 -9.06
CA LEU A 71 7.64 23.31 -7.73
C LEU A 71 7.43 24.38 -6.65
N ARG A 72 8.19 25.49 -6.75
CA ARG A 72 8.14 26.58 -5.77
C ARG A 72 6.80 27.34 -5.78
N SER A 73 6.24 27.57 -6.95
CA SER A 73 5.03 28.42 -7.12
C SER A 73 3.72 27.66 -7.02
N LEU A 74 3.68 26.40 -7.47
CA LEU A 74 2.46 25.60 -7.61
C LEU A 74 2.45 24.33 -6.73
N GLY A 75 3.59 23.95 -6.16
CA GLY A 75 3.72 22.73 -5.34
C GLY A 75 3.99 21.47 -6.17
N ALA A 76 4.44 20.41 -5.46
CA ALA A 76 4.90 19.16 -6.09
C ALA A 76 3.80 18.39 -6.84
N SER A 77 2.55 18.48 -6.40
CA SER A 77 1.41 17.78 -7.01
C SER A 77 1.08 18.20 -8.44
N THR A 78 1.58 19.37 -8.88
CA THR A 78 1.35 19.89 -10.22
C THR A 78 2.40 19.47 -11.23
N LEU A 79 3.51 18.88 -10.76
CA LEU A 79 4.62 18.42 -11.60
C LEU A 79 4.35 17.01 -12.11
N SER A 80 4.74 16.75 -13.36
CA SER A 80 4.79 15.40 -13.90
C SER A 80 5.93 14.59 -13.23
N ASN A 81 5.87 13.26 -13.32
CA ASN A 81 6.96 12.40 -12.85
C ASN A 81 8.31 12.74 -13.51
N ALA A 82 8.29 13.11 -14.79
CA ALA A 82 9.50 13.52 -15.50
C ALA A 82 10.06 14.85 -14.97
N GLU A 83 9.21 15.82 -14.68
CA GLU A 83 9.62 17.11 -14.10
C GLU A 83 10.18 16.93 -12.69
N LEU A 84 9.55 16.10 -11.84
CA LEU A 84 10.05 15.77 -10.51
C LEU A 84 11.41 15.07 -10.61
N LEU A 85 11.54 14.08 -11.48
CA LEU A 85 12.81 13.36 -11.68
C LEU A 85 13.89 14.27 -12.23
N ALA A 86 13.56 15.19 -13.15
CA ALA A 86 14.49 16.17 -13.70
C ALA A 86 15.12 17.09 -12.62
N ILE A 87 14.39 17.37 -11.53
CA ILE A 87 14.92 18.13 -10.40
C ILE A 87 16.09 17.38 -9.74
N PHE A 88 15.98 16.05 -9.57
CA PHE A 88 17.03 15.18 -9.05
C PHE A 88 18.19 15.04 -10.04
N LEU A 89 17.90 14.87 -11.33
CA LEU A 89 18.91 14.72 -12.37
C LEU A 89 19.77 16.00 -12.54
N ARG A 90 19.22 17.16 -12.23
CA ARG A 90 19.82 18.52 -12.27
C ARG A 90 20.21 18.99 -13.66
N VAL A 91 20.88 18.14 -14.43
CA VAL A 91 21.35 18.40 -15.80
C VAL A 91 20.99 17.22 -16.69
N GLY A 92 20.71 17.50 -17.94
CA GLY A 92 20.54 16.50 -18.99
C GLY A 92 21.88 15.99 -19.54
N VAL A 93 21.84 15.54 -20.77
CA VAL A 93 23.03 15.14 -21.56
C VAL A 93 23.12 15.98 -22.82
N LYS A 94 24.22 15.86 -23.60
CA LYS A 94 24.33 16.56 -24.87
C LYS A 94 23.15 16.24 -25.78
N GLY A 95 22.42 17.27 -26.18
CA GLY A 95 21.25 17.14 -27.03
C GLY A 95 19.92 16.82 -26.34
N LYS A 96 19.91 16.63 -24.99
CA LYS A 96 18.69 16.38 -24.24
C LYS A 96 18.67 17.15 -22.92
N THR A 97 17.54 17.73 -22.60
CA THR A 97 17.32 18.37 -21.30
C THR A 97 17.19 17.34 -20.17
N ALA A 98 17.22 17.78 -18.91
CA ALA A 98 17.00 16.88 -17.78
C ALA A 98 15.58 16.28 -17.77
N VAL A 99 14.60 17.00 -18.33
CA VAL A 99 13.22 16.50 -18.43
C VAL A 99 13.09 15.42 -19.49
N GLU A 100 13.69 15.62 -20.67
CA GLU A 100 13.73 14.59 -21.73
C GLU A 100 14.50 13.34 -21.29
N LEU A 101 15.62 13.52 -20.58
CA LEU A 101 16.33 12.39 -19.98
C LEU A 101 15.45 11.64 -18.96
N ALA A 102 14.68 12.36 -18.17
CA ALA A 102 13.75 11.76 -17.22
C ALA A 102 12.59 11.01 -17.92
N GLU A 103 12.10 11.52 -19.05
CA GLU A 103 11.09 10.84 -19.88
C GLU A 103 11.63 9.55 -20.47
N ASP A 104 12.86 9.57 -21.01
CA ASP A 104 13.51 8.35 -21.52
C ASP A 104 13.66 7.29 -20.43
N LEU A 105 14.08 7.69 -19.22
CA LEU A 105 14.19 6.79 -18.08
C LEU A 105 12.84 6.16 -17.72
N LEU A 106 11.79 6.97 -17.63
CA LEU A 106 10.45 6.48 -17.32
C LEU A 106 9.91 5.55 -18.40
N ALA A 107 10.21 5.84 -19.67
CA ALA A 107 9.85 4.97 -20.78
C ALA A 107 10.60 3.64 -20.75
N GLN A 108 11.90 3.66 -20.45
CA GLN A 108 12.76 2.47 -20.41
C GLN A 108 12.38 1.55 -19.24
N PHE A 109 12.17 2.09 -18.05
CA PHE A 109 11.77 1.30 -16.88
C PHE A 109 10.26 0.97 -16.87
N GLY A 110 9.46 1.66 -17.68
CA GLY A 110 8.00 1.46 -17.79
C GLY A 110 7.19 1.98 -16.61
N SER A 111 7.83 2.24 -15.46
CA SER A 111 7.16 2.83 -14.30
C SER A 111 8.14 3.47 -13.32
N LEU A 112 7.70 4.53 -12.62
CA LEU A 112 8.49 5.17 -11.56
C LEU A 112 9.00 4.17 -10.49
N PRO A 113 8.19 3.22 -10.06
CA PRO A 113 8.61 2.21 -9.11
C PRO A 113 9.74 1.30 -9.57
N LYS A 114 9.72 0.86 -10.81
CA LYS A 114 10.81 0.05 -11.36
C LYS A 114 12.10 0.85 -11.41
N LEU A 115 12.01 2.12 -11.79
CA LEU A 115 13.15 3.05 -11.78
C LEU A 115 13.72 3.22 -10.36
N LEU A 116 12.86 3.43 -9.35
CA LEU A 116 13.31 3.64 -7.96
C LEU A 116 13.94 2.39 -7.33
N ASN A 117 13.59 1.20 -7.79
CA ASN A 117 14.17 -0.07 -7.34
C ASN A 117 15.26 -0.63 -8.29
N SER A 118 15.67 0.14 -9.30
CA SER A 118 16.71 -0.29 -10.21
C SER A 118 18.06 -0.47 -9.51
N SER A 119 18.80 -1.49 -9.95
CA SER A 119 20.17 -1.68 -9.47
C SER A 119 21.09 -0.56 -9.95
N PRO A 120 22.22 -0.34 -9.28
CA PRO A 120 23.22 0.63 -9.76
C PRO A 120 23.68 0.31 -11.18
N GLU A 121 23.86 -0.98 -11.52
CA GLU A 121 24.32 -1.44 -12.83
C GLU A 121 23.27 -1.12 -13.91
N GLU A 122 21.99 -1.40 -13.65
CA GLU A 122 20.89 -1.10 -14.59
C GLU A 122 20.81 0.39 -14.91
N LEU A 123 20.86 1.24 -13.86
CA LEU A 123 20.70 2.68 -14.06
C LEU A 123 21.94 3.33 -14.65
N THR A 124 23.14 2.95 -14.19
CA THR A 124 24.40 3.54 -14.67
C THR A 124 24.78 3.10 -16.07
N ALA A 125 24.21 2.02 -16.61
CA ALA A 125 24.33 1.64 -18.01
C ALA A 125 23.69 2.66 -18.97
N ILE A 126 22.81 3.52 -18.48
CA ILE A 126 22.10 4.51 -19.29
C ILE A 126 22.98 5.77 -19.43
N HIS A 127 23.16 6.23 -20.68
CA HIS A 127 23.94 7.41 -20.95
C HIS A 127 23.46 8.64 -20.16
N GLY A 128 24.37 9.28 -19.44
CA GLY A 128 24.05 10.42 -18.58
C GLY A 128 23.56 10.09 -17.16
N MET A 129 23.44 8.79 -16.84
CA MET A 129 23.13 8.29 -15.51
C MET A 129 24.39 7.70 -14.87
N GLY A 130 25.04 8.46 -14.01
CA GLY A 130 26.19 8.00 -13.25
C GLY A 130 25.81 7.66 -11.82
N TRP A 131 26.78 7.10 -11.09
CA TRP A 131 26.66 6.74 -9.67
C TRP A 131 26.05 7.86 -8.80
N SER A 132 26.47 9.12 -9.03
CA SER A 132 25.97 10.27 -8.27
C SER A 132 24.45 10.47 -8.43
N LYS A 133 23.90 10.32 -9.63
CA LYS A 133 22.46 10.46 -9.86
C LYS A 133 21.67 9.28 -9.27
N TRP A 134 22.20 8.07 -9.43
CA TRP A 134 21.61 6.88 -8.81
C TRP A 134 21.57 7.02 -7.29
N SER A 135 22.70 7.36 -6.64
CA SER A 135 22.76 7.49 -5.18
C SER A 135 21.84 8.57 -4.62
N GLN A 136 21.65 9.70 -5.32
CA GLN A 136 20.71 10.74 -4.92
C GLN A 136 19.26 10.23 -4.93
N ILE A 137 18.86 9.50 -5.96
CA ILE A 137 17.52 8.91 -6.07
C ILE A 137 17.30 7.89 -4.94
N GLN A 138 18.27 6.98 -4.74
CA GLN A 138 18.18 5.96 -3.70
C GLN A 138 18.16 6.56 -2.29
N ALA A 139 18.99 7.56 -2.02
CA ALA A 139 18.99 8.23 -0.73
C ALA A 139 17.66 8.92 -0.44
N ALA A 140 17.08 9.61 -1.42
CA ALA A 140 15.77 10.24 -1.26
C ALA A 140 14.66 9.20 -1.00
N TYR A 141 14.70 8.09 -1.73
CA TYR A 141 13.71 7.00 -1.54
C TYR A 141 13.86 6.34 -0.16
N GLU A 142 15.09 6.14 0.31
CA GLU A 142 15.36 5.61 1.65
C GLU A 142 14.87 6.56 2.75
N LEU A 143 15.06 7.87 2.60
CA LEU A 143 14.52 8.87 3.54
C LEU A 143 13.00 8.82 3.64
N VAL A 144 12.30 8.61 2.52
CA VAL A 144 10.83 8.42 2.54
C VAL A 144 10.45 7.17 3.33
N LYS A 145 11.14 6.04 3.11
CA LYS A 145 10.87 4.79 3.87
C LYS A 145 11.06 4.99 5.37
N ARG A 146 12.15 5.64 5.79
CA ARG A 146 12.42 5.94 7.21
C ARG A 146 11.39 6.89 7.80
N SER A 147 10.97 7.90 7.05
CA SER A 147 9.92 8.83 7.50
C SER A 147 8.57 8.12 7.72
N LEU A 148 8.23 7.12 6.89
CA LEU A 148 7.04 6.31 7.09
C LEU A 148 7.17 5.40 8.34
N GLU A 149 8.36 4.83 8.57
CA GLU A 149 8.64 4.00 9.75
C GLU A 149 8.56 4.81 11.04
N GLU A 150 9.12 6.03 11.07
CA GLU A 150 9.02 6.95 12.19
C GLU A 150 7.56 7.30 12.54
N LYS A 151 6.70 7.51 11.55
CA LYS A 151 5.27 7.74 11.77
C LYS A 151 4.60 6.58 12.50
N LEU A 152 4.92 5.33 12.12
CA LEU A 152 4.38 4.14 12.77
C LEU A 152 4.89 3.99 14.21
N ALA A 153 6.09 4.50 14.51
CA ALA A 153 6.65 4.50 15.86
C ALA A 153 6.05 5.62 16.76
N GLN A 154 5.58 6.72 16.16
CA GLN A 154 5.00 7.84 16.91
C GLN A 154 3.50 7.67 17.12
N ASP A 155 2.78 7.24 16.10
CA ASP A 155 1.33 7.16 16.08
C ASP A 155 0.83 5.71 16.21
N SER A 156 -0.34 5.52 16.84
CA SER A 156 -1.01 4.23 16.81
C SER A 156 -1.41 3.86 15.38
N ILE A 157 -1.19 2.60 14.99
CA ILE A 157 -1.61 2.09 13.67
C ILE A 157 -3.11 2.23 13.41
N PHE A 158 -3.93 2.24 14.48
CA PHE A 158 -5.37 2.46 14.37
C PHE A 158 -5.75 3.90 14.04
N ALA A 159 -4.88 4.88 14.35
CA ALA A 159 -5.13 6.27 14.00
C ALA A 159 -5.05 6.50 12.48
N SER A 160 -4.28 5.68 11.78
CA SER A 160 -4.15 5.77 10.32
C SER A 160 -3.73 4.41 9.70
N PRO A 161 -4.68 3.51 9.43
CA PRO A 161 -4.40 2.19 8.81
C PRO A 161 -3.65 2.32 7.47
N ASN A 162 -3.84 3.45 6.76
CA ASN A 162 -3.13 3.72 5.52
C ASN A 162 -1.60 3.86 5.70
N HIS A 163 -1.12 4.30 6.87
CA HIS A 163 0.33 4.42 7.13
C HIS A 163 1.02 3.05 7.10
N VAL A 164 0.38 2.00 7.63
CA VAL A 164 0.91 0.62 7.55
C VAL A 164 1.00 0.17 6.09
N ARG A 165 -0.06 0.41 5.31
CA ARG A 165 -0.08 0.10 3.88
C ARG A 165 1.03 0.83 3.12
N GLU A 166 1.15 2.14 3.30
CA GLU A 166 2.17 2.97 2.64
C GLU A 166 3.59 2.52 3.00
N PHE A 167 3.84 2.24 4.28
CA PHE A 167 5.11 1.74 4.77
C PHE A 167 5.46 0.38 4.14
N LEU A 168 4.55 -0.59 4.19
CA LEU A 168 4.77 -1.92 3.64
C LEU A 168 4.95 -1.88 2.11
N GLN A 169 4.15 -1.07 1.40
CA GLN A 169 4.32 -0.86 -0.04
C GLN A 169 5.69 -0.29 -0.38
N ALA A 170 6.16 0.70 0.38
CA ALA A 170 7.49 1.30 0.18
C ALA A 170 8.62 0.33 0.55
N LYS A 171 8.43 -0.49 1.60
CA LYS A 171 9.48 -1.37 2.13
C LYS A 171 9.67 -2.64 1.30
N ILE A 172 8.57 -3.35 0.95
CA ILE A 172 8.64 -4.67 0.31
C ILE A 172 7.82 -4.82 -0.98
N GLY A 173 6.92 -3.89 -1.30
CA GLY A 173 5.94 -4.07 -2.38
C GLY A 173 6.52 -4.35 -3.77
N ARG A 174 7.84 -4.22 -3.95
CA ARG A 174 8.50 -4.31 -5.26
C ARG A 174 9.78 -5.10 -5.27
N LEU A 175 10.07 -5.78 -4.17
CA LEU A 175 11.24 -6.66 -4.12
C LEU A 175 11.05 -7.82 -5.09
N PRO A 176 12.11 -8.23 -5.82
CA PRO A 176 12.04 -9.31 -6.81
C PRO A 176 11.97 -10.70 -6.17
N HIS A 177 12.13 -10.79 -4.87
CA HIS A 177 12.06 -12.00 -4.06
C HIS A 177 11.05 -11.80 -2.93
N GLU A 178 10.54 -12.89 -2.40
CA GLU A 178 9.64 -12.85 -1.25
C GLU A 178 10.39 -12.50 0.03
N VAL A 179 9.80 -11.61 0.81
CA VAL A 179 10.28 -11.19 2.13
C VAL A 179 9.13 -11.29 3.10
N PHE A 180 9.38 -11.90 4.25
CA PHE A 180 8.43 -11.95 5.35
C PHE A 180 8.88 -11.03 6.48
N LEU A 181 8.01 -10.09 6.85
CA LEU A 181 8.24 -9.09 7.88
C LEU A 181 7.34 -9.34 9.09
N CYS A 182 7.88 -9.06 10.29
CA CYS A 182 7.09 -8.85 11.50
C CYS A 182 7.19 -7.41 11.97
N LEU A 183 6.05 -6.80 12.24
CA LEU A 183 5.92 -5.52 12.90
C LEU A 183 5.53 -5.78 14.35
N TYR A 184 6.43 -5.52 15.27
CA TYR A 184 6.23 -5.65 16.71
C TYR A 184 5.68 -4.36 17.28
N LEU A 185 4.56 -4.41 18.01
CA LEU A 185 3.83 -3.25 18.47
C LEU A 185 3.79 -3.17 20.00
N ASP A 186 3.83 -1.95 20.52
CA ASP A 186 3.65 -1.67 21.93
C ASP A 186 2.17 -1.74 22.37
N SER A 187 1.90 -1.54 23.66
CA SER A 187 0.54 -1.53 24.21
C SER A 187 -0.36 -0.41 23.70
N ARG A 188 0.20 0.57 23.01
CA ARG A 188 -0.54 1.65 22.31
C ARG A 188 -0.64 1.39 20.82
N CYS A 189 -0.27 0.18 20.38
CA CYS A 189 -0.21 -0.21 18.97
C CYS A 189 0.67 0.72 18.12
N ARG A 190 1.81 1.14 18.64
CA ARG A 190 2.86 1.85 17.91
C ARG A 190 3.97 0.89 17.58
N LEU A 191 4.66 1.11 16.46
CA LEU A 191 5.76 0.26 16.03
C LEU A 191 6.95 0.36 17.00
N ILE A 192 7.33 -0.79 17.57
CA ILE A 192 8.60 -0.96 18.30
C ILE A 192 9.72 -1.22 17.30
N GLU A 193 9.52 -2.21 16.43
CA GLU A 193 10.50 -2.63 15.42
C GLU A 193 9.81 -3.34 14.27
N CYS A 194 10.32 -3.16 13.05
CA CYS A 194 9.96 -3.94 11.87
C CYS A 194 11.16 -4.83 11.49
N HIS A 195 11.04 -6.12 11.71
CA HIS A 195 12.10 -7.10 11.48
C HIS A 195 11.81 -7.98 10.26
N GLU A 196 12.81 -8.19 9.41
CA GLU A 196 12.78 -9.13 8.30
C GLU A 196 13.19 -10.52 8.82
N LEU A 197 12.20 -11.41 8.93
CA LEU A 197 12.44 -12.78 9.43
C LEU A 197 12.95 -13.71 8.34
N PHE A 198 12.56 -13.45 7.10
CA PHE A 198 12.83 -14.38 6.03
C PHE A 198 12.93 -13.66 4.68
N ARG A 199 13.83 -14.16 3.84
CA ARG A 199 14.05 -13.74 2.46
C ARG A 199 14.21 -14.96 1.55
N GLY A 200 13.37 -15.10 0.50
CA GLY A 200 13.41 -16.20 -0.47
C GLY A 200 12.02 -16.62 -0.92
N SER A 201 11.83 -17.87 -1.35
CA SER A 201 10.52 -18.42 -1.69
C SER A 201 9.88 -19.10 -0.48
N ILE A 202 8.67 -18.71 -0.13
CA ILE A 202 7.91 -19.28 1.01
C ILE A 202 7.66 -20.79 0.82
N THR A 203 7.66 -21.29 -0.40
CA THR A 203 7.46 -22.71 -0.69
C THR A 203 8.57 -23.63 -0.17
N HIS A 204 9.74 -23.09 0.16
CA HIS A 204 10.91 -23.88 0.54
C HIS A 204 11.51 -23.51 1.88
N THR A 205 11.00 -22.50 2.58
CA THR A 205 11.52 -22.13 3.89
C THR A 205 10.35 -21.83 4.83
N ALA A 206 10.17 -22.69 5.81
CA ALA A 206 9.10 -22.56 6.76
C ALA A 206 9.31 -21.33 7.65
N VAL A 207 8.35 -20.42 7.66
CA VAL A 207 8.21 -19.43 8.73
C VAL A 207 7.83 -20.20 9.98
N TYR A 208 8.75 -20.29 10.96
CA TYR A 208 8.50 -21.02 12.19
C TYR A 208 7.81 -20.11 13.22
N PRO A 209 6.57 -20.40 13.63
CA PRO A 209 5.85 -19.62 14.65
C PRO A 209 6.65 -19.44 15.94
N ARG A 210 7.45 -20.44 16.34
CA ARG A 210 8.31 -20.35 17.54
C ARG A 210 9.32 -19.21 17.49
N GLU A 211 9.90 -18.92 16.32
CA GLU A 211 10.86 -17.82 16.18
C GLU A 211 10.15 -16.45 16.29
N ILE A 212 8.96 -16.35 15.69
CA ILE A 212 8.12 -15.16 15.82
C ILE A 212 7.73 -14.91 17.29
N LEU A 213 7.30 -15.97 18.00
CA LEU A 213 6.97 -15.87 19.42
C LEU A 213 8.16 -15.44 20.25
N LYS A 214 9.31 -16.10 20.05
CA LYS A 214 10.55 -15.76 20.76
C LYS A 214 10.89 -14.28 20.59
N GLU A 215 10.94 -13.80 19.37
CA GLU A 215 11.24 -12.41 19.08
C GLU A 215 10.20 -11.44 19.63
N ALA A 216 8.91 -11.81 19.58
CA ALA A 216 7.84 -10.99 20.15
C ALA A 216 8.01 -10.81 21.68
N LEU A 217 8.36 -11.88 22.39
CA LEU A 217 8.63 -11.85 23.84
C LEU A 217 9.91 -11.07 24.16
N GLU A 218 10.98 -11.25 23.40
CA GLU A 218 12.25 -10.53 23.58
C GLU A 218 12.08 -9.01 23.43
N ARG A 219 11.17 -8.58 22.52
CA ARG A 219 10.85 -7.16 22.27
C ARG A 219 9.76 -6.60 23.17
N ASN A 220 9.19 -7.42 24.06
CA ASN A 220 8.02 -7.05 24.86
C ASN A 220 6.86 -6.53 23.99
N ALA A 221 6.63 -7.16 22.85
CA ALA A 221 5.55 -6.78 21.95
C ALA A 221 4.20 -7.11 22.59
N SER A 222 3.27 -6.17 22.51
CA SER A 222 1.88 -6.33 22.98
C SER A 222 0.94 -6.79 21.85
N ALA A 223 1.34 -6.63 20.59
CA ALA A 223 0.61 -7.09 19.43
C ALA A 223 1.56 -7.21 18.22
N LEU A 224 1.12 -7.95 17.20
CA LEU A 224 1.88 -8.13 15.95
C LEU A 224 1.04 -7.82 14.72
N ILE A 225 1.72 -7.32 13.68
CA ILE A 225 1.30 -7.43 12.29
C ILE A 225 2.38 -8.20 11.55
N VAL A 226 1.98 -9.16 10.70
CA VAL A 226 2.91 -9.81 9.79
C VAL A 226 2.62 -9.38 8.36
N ALA A 227 3.65 -9.37 7.51
CA ALA A 227 3.48 -8.99 6.12
C ALA A 227 4.47 -9.74 5.23
N HIS A 228 4.07 -10.04 4.00
CA HIS A 228 4.98 -10.50 2.97
C HIS A 228 4.60 -9.93 1.61
N ASN A 229 5.53 -10.00 0.68
CA ASN A 229 5.26 -9.56 -0.68
C ASN A 229 5.13 -10.73 -1.64
N HIS A 230 4.29 -10.53 -2.68
CA HIS A 230 4.20 -11.41 -3.83
C HIS A 230 4.88 -10.78 -5.05
N PRO A 231 6.09 -11.24 -5.44
CA PRO A 231 6.78 -10.75 -6.64
C PRO A 231 5.99 -10.98 -7.93
N SER A 232 5.08 -11.95 -7.94
CA SER A 232 4.17 -12.23 -9.08
C SER A 232 3.25 -11.07 -9.43
N GLY A 233 3.06 -10.11 -8.50
CA GLY A 233 2.17 -8.98 -8.67
C GLY A 233 0.73 -9.22 -8.19
N ASN A 234 0.30 -10.46 -7.91
CA ASN A 234 -1.03 -10.75 -7.38
C ASN A 234 -1.03 -10.72 -5.85
N PRO A 235 -1.78 -9.80 -5.18
CA PRO A 235 -1.81 -9.71 -3.72
C PRO A 235 -2.75 -10.71 -3.05
N LEU A 236 -3.48 -11.54 -3.79
CA LEU A 236 -4.42 -12.48 -3.20
C LEU A 236 -3.69 -13.58 -2.41
N PRO A 237 -4.21 -13.97 -1.22
CA PRO A 237 -3.60 -14.97 -0.38
C PRO A 237 -3.68 -16.37 -1.01
N SER A 238 -2.59 -17.11 -0.93
CA SER A 238 -2.58 -18.55 -1.20
C SER A 238 -3.19 -19.33 -0.04
N GLN A 239 -3.43 -20.64 -0.24
CA GLN A 239 -3.85 -21.52 0.85
C GLN A 239 -2.78 -21.61 1.95
N ALA A 240 -1.50 -21.61 1.56
CA ALA A 240 -0.38 -21.63 2.51
C ALA A 240 -0.36 -20.38 3.40
N ASP A 241 -0.65 -19.20 2.85
CA ASP A 241 -0.74 -17.96 3.62
C ASP A 241 -1.87 -18.00 4.65
N GLN A 242 -3.02 -18.56 4.26
CA GLN A 242 -4.16 -18.72 5.16
C GLN A 242 -3.85 -19.71 6.30
N ASP A 243 -3.18 -20.81 5.99
CA ASP A 243 -2.81 -21.84 6.98
C ASP A 243 -1.72 -21.32 7.93
N LEU A 244 -0.76 -20.57 7.42
CA LEU A 244 0.25 -19.88 8.22
C LEU A 244 -0.41 -18.87 9.17
N THR A 245 -1.32 -18.04 8.67
CA THR A 245 -2.05 -17.04 9.46
C THR A 245 -2.76 -17.70 10.64
N LYS A 246 -3.56 -18.74 10.38
CA LYS A 246 -4.27 -19.49 11.43
C LYS A 246 -3.32 -20.13 12.46
N THR A 247 -2.16 -20.59 12.00
CA THR A 247 -1.15 -21.18 12.89
C THR A 247 -0.53 -20.13 13.78
N LEU A 248 -0.22 -18.96 13.22
CA LEU A 248 0.32 -17.81 13.97
C LEU A 248 -0.69 -17.28 14.99
N GLU A 249 -1.97 -17.10 14.61
CA GLU A 249 -3.01 -16.68 15.56
C GLU A 249 -3.07 -17.59 16.77
N LYS A 250 -3.15 -18.91 16.54
CA LYS A 250 -3.19 -19.89 17.62
C LYS A 250 -1.95 -19.86 18.50
N ALA A 251 -0.76 -19.75 17.92
CA ALA A 251 0.49 -19.74 18.65
C ALA A 251 0.64 -18.48 19.49
N LEU A 252 0.33 -17.31 18.93
CA LEU A 252 0.41 -16.00 19.60
C LEU A 252 -0.65 -15.86 20.70
N GLN A 253 -1.83 -16.47 20.52
CA GLN A 253 -2.88 -16.48 21.53
C GLN A 253 -2.45 -17.17 22.83
N LEU A 254 -1.54 -18.16 22.77
CA LEU A 254 -1.03 -18.86 23.96
C LEU A 254 -0.20 -17.96 24.88
N VAL A 255 0.28 -16.84 24.37
CA VAL A 255 1.10 -15.86 25.09
C VAL A 255 0.44 -14.48 25.17
N ASP A 256 -0.88 -14.43 24.95
CA ASP A 256 -1.71 -13.21 25.01
C ASP A 256 -1.21 -12.07 24.08
N ILE A 257 -0.58 -12.39 22.95
CA ILE A 257 -0.15 -11.42 21.93
C ILE A 257 -1.08 -11.58 20.73
N PRO A 258 -2.01 -10.63 20.43
CA PRO A 258 -2.87 -10.71 19.27
C PRO A 258 -2.11 -10.48 17.96
N LEU A 259 -2.44 -11.27 16.93
CA LEU A 259 -2.10 -10.98 15.54
C LEU A 259 -3.16 -10.00 15.01
N LEU A 260 -2.80 -8.73 14.81
CA LEU A 260 -3.73 -7.70 14.37
C LEU A 260 -4.04 -7.78 12.87
N ASP A 261 -3.04 -8.10 12.05
CA ASP A 261 -3.23 -8.28 10.62
C ASP A 261 -2.15 -9.19 10.02
N HIS A 262 -2.46 -9.75 8.87
CA HIS A 262 -1.51 -10.32 7.92
C HIS A 262 -1.71 -9.61 6.58
N CYS A 263 -0.67 -8.91 6.13
CA CYS A 263 -0.71 -8.08 4.95
C CYS A 263 0.05 -8.74 3.80
N ILE A 264 -0.57 -8.83 2.63
CA ILE A 264 0.13 -9.25 1.41
C ILE A 264 0.29 -8.04 0.50
N VAL A 265 1.53 -7.80 0.09
CA VAL A 265 1.92 -6.64 -0.70
C VAL A 265 2.39 -7.07 -2.07
N SER A 266 1.99 -6.38 -3.12
CA SER A 266 2.48 -6.61 -4.47
C SER A 266 2.69 -5.30 -5.22
N SER A 267 3.33 -5.35 -6.37
CA SER A 267 3.50 -4.17 -7.23
C SER A 267 2.18 -3.58 -7.71
N SER A 268 1.11 -4.38 -7.76
CA SER A 268 -0.21 -3.98 -8.26
C SER A 268 -1.26 -3.78 -7.16
N GLY A 269 -1.00 -4.21 -5.91
CA GLY A 269 -2.04 -4.17 -4.90
C GLY A 269 -1.57 -4.51 -3.49
N PHE A 270 -2.56 -4.56 -2.59
CA PHE A 270 -2.42 -4.83 -1.17
C PHE A 270 -3.63 -5.64 -0.71
N PHE A 271 -3.40 -6.64 0.12
CA PHE A 271 -4.45 -7.43 0.75
C PHE A 271 -4.23 -7.43 2.26
N SER A 272 -5.30 -7.27 3.04
CA SER A 272 -5.31 -7.36 4.49
C SER A 272 -6.26 -8.49 4.90
N PHE A 273 -5.76 -9.42 5.71
CA PHE A 273 -6.59 -10.50 6.27
C PHE A 273 -7.61 -9.97 7.26
N SER A 274 -7.26 -8.92 8.00
CA SER A 274 -8.18 -8.24 8.92
C SER A 274 -9.32 -7.55 8.18
N ASP A 275 -9.03 -6.76 7.14
CA ASP A 275 -10.06 -6.12 6.30
C ASP A 275 -10.97 -7.15 5.62
N ALA A 276 -10.43 -8.32 5.28
CA ALA A 276 -11.19 -9.42 4.67
C ALA A 276 -11.97 -10.27 5.69
N GLY A 277 -11.86 -9.97 7.01
CA GLY A 277 -12.50 -10.74 8.07
C GLY A 277 -11.94 -12.15 8.25
N LEU A 278 -10.70 -12.39 7.82
CA LEU A 278 -10.01 -13.69 7.91
C LEU A 278 -9.18 -13.83 9.20
N ILE A 279 -8.98 -12.77 9.94
CA ILE A 279 -8.42 -12.74 11.31
C ILE A 279 -9.53 -12.29 12.25
N GLN A 280 -9.74 -13.06 13.32
CA GLN A 280 -10.72 -12.72 14.36
C GLN A 280 -10.05 -11.81 15.39
N ASN A 281 -10.02 -10.51 15.12
CA ASN A 281 -9.64 -9.52 16.12
C ASN A 281 -10.75 -9.44 17.17
N THR A 282 -10.61 -10.17 18.26
CA THR A 282 -11.41 -9.90 19.47
C THR A 282 -10.58 -8.97 20.34
N PRO A 283 -10.83 -7.65 20.33
CA PRO A 283 -10.26 -6.79 21.36
C PRO A 283 -10.85 -7.23 22.70
N LYS A 284 -9.99 -7.56 23.66
CA LYS A 284 -10.38 -7.71 25.06
C LYS A 284 -10.71 -6.36 25.68
#